data_a4fb81d016aaf9f5ae33087fc9b30b04
#
_entry.id   a4fb81d016aaf9f5ae33087fc9b30b04
#
_cell.length_a   1.000
_cell.length_b   1.000
_cell.length_c   1.000
_cell.angle_alpha   90.00
_cell.angle_beta   90.00
_cell.angle_gamma   90.00
#
_symmetry.space_group_name_H-M   'P 1'
#
loop_
_entity.id
_entity.type
_entity.pdbx_description
1 polymer ?
#
loop_
_entity_poly.entity_id
_entity_poly.type
_entity_poly.pdbx_seq_one_letter_code
_entity_poly.pdbx_strand_id
1 'polypeptide(L)'
;MYSLNQYITEALKAEDYEAAIVMGWYEIHDQELDNKSGITSKTVETIKKNPQALEAGRNIARYILDNNSDLSGAQAEQYGRASTKLTKFWTSYGASNKTPKTDILIGNKRFSLKIGMAQLMSGGKAESTATFYAALKKVNQSITE
;
A
#
# COMPACT_ATOMS: atom_id res chain seq x y z
N MET A 1 -10.30 -32.64 4.03
CA MET A 1 -9.08 -32.18 4.75
C MET A 1 -8.08 -31.66 3.72
N TYR A 2 -7.72 -30.42 3.80
CA TYR A 2 -6.71 -29.83 2.92
C TYR A 2 -5.32 -30.34 3.30
N SER A 3 -4.50 -30.68 2.31
CA SER A 3 -3.11 -31.09 2.59
C SER A 3 -2.29 -29.87 3.05
N LEU A 4 -1.21 -30.11 3.81
CA LEU A 4 -0.29 -29.05 4.24
C LEU A 4 0.27 -28.26 3.04
N ASN A 5 0.46 -28.92 1.89
CA ASN A 5 0.93 -28.29 0.66
C ASN A 5 -0.12 -27.31 0.08
N GLN A 6 -1.41 -27.59 0.23
CA GLN A 6 -2.45 -26.62 -0.17
C GLN A 6 -2.40 -25.34 0.70
N TYR A 7 -2.20 -25.51 2.01
CA TYR A 7 -2.02 -24.36 2.91
C TYR A 7 -0.77 -23.53 2.56
N ILE A 8 0.34 -24.19 2.20
CA ILE A 8 1.58 -23.50 1.84
C ILE A 8 1.47 -22.80 0.48
N THR A 9 0.79 -23.39 -0.50
CA THR A 9 0.59 -22.79 -1.83
C THR A 9 -0.45 -21.67 -1.84
N GLU A 10 -1.37 -21.66 -0.88
CA GLU A 10 -2.41 -20.64 -0.72
C GLU A 10 -2.02 -19.51 0.22
N ALA A 11 -0.84 -19.55 0.84
CA ALA A 11 -0.34 -18.48 1.70
C ALA A 11 -0.10 -17.20 0.89
N LEU A 12 -0.97 -16.21 1.09
CA LEU A 12 -0.85 -14.90 0.47
C LEU A 12 0.28 -14.09 1.13
N LYS A 13 0.98 -13.34 0.30
CA LYS A 13 2.00 -12.40 0.75
C LYS A 13 1.35 -11.08 1.18
N ALA A 14 2.07 -10.27 1.95
CA ALA A 14 1.59 -8.93 2.31
C ALA A 14 1.16 -8.11 1.09
N GLU A 15 1.91 -8.19 0.00
CA GLU A 15 1.61 -7.52 -1.28
C GLU A 15 0.27 -7.97 -1.89
N ASP A 16 -0.14 -9.21 -1.67
CA ASP A 16 -1.43 -9.71 -2.18
C ASP A 16 -2.60 -9.10 -1.38
N TYR A 17 -2.42 -8.87 -0.08
CA TYR A 17 -3.42 -8.16 0.74
C TYR A 17 -3.52 -6.67 0.36
N GLU A 18 -2.39 -6.02 0.06
CA GLU A 18 -2.40 -4.66 -0.48
C GLU A 18 -3.21 -4.59 -1.79
N ALA A 19 -2.95 -5.52 -2.70
CA ALA A 19 -3.68 -5.62 -3.95
C ALA A 19 -5.17 -5.94 -3.72
N ALA A 20 -5.51 -6.78 -2.75
CA ALA A 20 -6.90 -7.09 -2.40
C ALA A 20 -7.65 -5.85 -1.90
N ILE A 21 -6.99 -4.96 -1.16
CA ILE A 21 -7.58 -3.69 -0.70
C ILE A 21 -7.85 -2.77 -1.90
N VAL A 22 -6.90 -2.65 -2.82
CA VAL A 22 -7.08 -1.84 -4.04
C VAL A 22 -8.20 -2.41 -4.91
N MET A 23 -8.25 -3.73 -5.12
CA MET A 23 -9.36 -4.37 -5.84
C MET A 23 -10.70 -4.13 -5.13
N GLY A 24 -10.73 -4.31 -3.81
CA GLY A 24 -11.91 -4.04 -2.99
C GLY A 24 -12.38 -2.58 -3.08
N TRP A 25 -11.45 -1.63 -3.17
CA TRP A 25 -11.76 -0.22 -3.36
C TRP A 25 -12.55 0.02 -4.65
N TYR A 26 -12.09 -0.56 -5.77
CA TYR A 26 -12.81 -0.44 -7.05
C TYR A 26 -14.18 -1.15 -7.00
N GLU A 27 -14.26 -2.31 -6.38
CA GLU A 27 -15.52 -3.07 -6.27
C GLU A 27 -16.59 -2.34 -5.45
N ILE A 28 -16.24 -1.72 -4.32
CA ILE A 28 -17.21 -0.98 -3.50
C ILE A 28 -17.73 0.30 -4.17
N HIS A 29 -17.07 0.75 -5.23
CA HIS A 29 -17.48 1.89 -6.05
C HIS A 29 -18.10 1.49 -7.40
N ASP A 30 -18.35 0.19 -7.63
CA ASP A 30 -18.81 -0.34 -8.93
C ASP A 30 -17.94 0.11 -10.10
N GLN A 31 -16.63 0.17 -9.89
CA GLN A 31 -15.65 0.58 -10.89
C GLN A 31 -14.79 -0.60 -11.34
N GLU A 32 -14.40 -0.59 -12.60
CA GLU A 32 -13.39 -1.52 -13.11
C GLU A 32 -12.00 -1.15 -12.60
N LEU A 33 -11.16 -2.16 -12.42
CA LEU A 33 -9.78 -1.97 -11.98
C LEU A 33 -9.00 -1.18 -13.03
N ASP A 34 -8.49 -0.01 -12.64
CA ASP A 34 -7.72 0.86 -13.51
C ASP A 34 -6.35 0.25 -13.84
N ASN A 35 -5.87 0.45 -15.07
CA ASN A 35 -4.53 0.07 -15.48
C ASN A 35 -3.42 0.73 -14.65
N LYS A 36 -3.70 1.89 -14.05
CA LYS A 36 -2.79 2.59 -13.15
C LYS A 36 -2.78 2.03 -11.73
N SER A 37 -3.63 1.05 -11.44
CA SER A 37 -3.70 0.42 -10.11
C SER A 37 -2.40 -0.26 -9.67
N GLY A 38 -1.51 -0.56 -10.61
CA GLY A 38 -0.26 -1.28 -10.35
C GLY A 38 -0.45 -2.78 -10.14
N ILE A 39 -1.66 -3.30 -10.31
CA ILE A 39 -2.00 -4.71 -10.08
C ILE A 39 -1.94 -5.47 -11.40
N THR A 40 -1.17 -6.55 -11.42
CA THR A 40 -1.05 -7.42 -12.60
C THR A 40 -2.22 -8.39 -12.71
N SER A 41 -2.52 -8.85 -13.93
CA SER A 41 -3.54 -9.89 -14.15
C SER A 41 -3.28 -11.15 -13.32
N LYS A 42 -2.03 -11.55 -13.18
CA LYS A 42 -1.63 -12.68 -12.32
C LYS A 42 -2.02 -12.47 -10.86
N THR A 43 -1.81 -11.27 -10.33
CA THR A 43 -2.20 -10.93 -8.96
C THR A 43 -3.71 -10.95 -8.80
N VAL A 44 -4.44 -10.41 -9.77
CA VAL A 44 -5.92 -10.47 -9.80
C VAL A 44 -6.42 -11.90 -9.73
N GLU A 45 -5.87 -12.81 -10.53
CA GLU A 45 -6.24 -14.23 -10.50
C GLU A 45 -5.93 -14.88 -9.16
N THR A 46 -4.77 -14.57 -8.58
CA THR A 46 -4.39 -15.10 -7.26
C THR A 46 -5.39 -14.69 -6.18
N ILE A 47 -5.79 -13.41 -6.17
CA ILE A 47 -6.74 -12.90 -5.18
C ILE A 47 -8.14 -13.45 -5.42
N LYS A 48 -8.59 -13.57 -6.66
CA LYS A 48 -9.90 -14.16 -7.01
C LYS A 48 -10.03 -15.63 -6.56
N LYS A 49 -8.92 -16.35 -6.49
CA LYS A 49 -8.89 -17.73 -5.93
C LYS A 49 -8.96 -17.74 -4.39
N ASN A 50 -8.86 -16.60 -3.75
CA ASN A 50 -8.90 -16.44 -2.31
C ASN A 50 -10.04 -15.49 -1.89
N PRO A 51 -11.30 -15.96 -1.88
CA PRO A 51 -12.46 -15.12 -1.58
C PRO A 51 -12.39 -14.39 -0.23
N GLN A 52 -11.75 -15.02 0.77
CA GLN A 52 -11.57 -14.43 2.09
C GLN A 52 -10.63 -13.21 2.06
N ALA A 53 -9.58 -13.26 1.26
CA ALA A 53 -8.66 -12.14 1.11
C ALA A 53 -9.34 -10.97 0.40
N LEU A 54 -10.12 -11.24 -0.63
CA LEU A 54 -10.90 -10.21 -1.33
C LEU A 54 -11.96 -9.59 -0.43
N GLU A 55 -12.64 -10.40 0.39
CA GLU A 55 -13.59 -9.90 1.38
C GLU A 55 -12.91 -9.01 2.43
N ALA A 56 -11.76 -9.43 2.95
CA ALA A 56 -10.96 -8.62 3.86
C ALA A 56 -10.54 -7.30 3.18
N GLY A 57 -10.13 -7.34 1.92
CA GLY A 57 -9.80 -6.17 1.13
C GLY A 57 -10.97 -5.19 1.01
N ARG A 58 -12.17 -5.68 0.69
CA ARG A 58 -13.40 -4.87 0.65
C ARG A 58 -13.73 -4.23 2.00
N ASN A 59 -13.60 -4.99 3.08
CA ASN A 59 -13.90 -4.48 4.42
C ASN A 59 -12.92 -3.37 4.83
N ILE A 60 -11.64 -3.53 4.53
CA ILE A 60 -10.64 -2.47 4.77
C ILE A 60 -10.91 -1.26 3.87
N ALA A 61 -11.25 -1.46 2.60
CA ALA A 61 -11.61 -0.38 1.68
C ALA A 61 -12.82 0.42 2.20
N ARG A 62 -13.86 -0.24 2.70
CA ARG A 62 -15.01 0.43 3.35
C ARG A 62 -14.59 1.21 4.58
N TYR A 63 -13.75 0.64 5.43
CA TYR A 63 -13.23 1.33 6.61
C TYR A 63 -12.46 2.59 6.22
N ILE A 64 -11.63 2.52 5.18
CA ILE A 64 -10.90 3.68 4.66
C ILE A 64 -11.89 4.74 4.17
N LEU A 65 -12.90 4.36 3.41
CA LEU A 65 -13.91 5.27 2.88
C LEU A 65 -14.73 5.94 4.00
N ASP A 66 -15.16 5.17 4.99
CA ASP A 66 -15.94 5.68 6.11
C ASP A 66 -15.18 6.74 6.93
N ASN A 67 -13.86 6.60 7.03
CA ASN A 67 -12.99 7.54 7.73
C ASN A 67 -12.39 8.63 6.82
N ASN A 68 -12.62 8.56 5.52
CA ASN A 68 -12.09 9.48 4.52
C ASN A 68 -13.11 9.68 3.38
N SER A 69 -14.26 10.21 3.68
CA SER A 69 -15.36 10.37 2.71
C SER A 69 -14.99 11.24 1.49
N ASP A 70 -14.01 12.12 1.66
CA ASP A 70 -13.44 12.95 0.60
C ASP A 70 -12.73 12.14 -0.50
N LEU A 71 -12.39 10.87 -0.23
CA LEU A 71 -11.78 9.97 -1.20
C LEU A 71 -12.78 9.20 -2.07
N SER A 72 -14.08 9.36 -1.86
CA SER A 72 -15.11 8.65 -2.63
C SER A 72 -14.90 8.82 -4.15
N GLY A 73 -14.82 7.69 -4.86
CA GLY A 73 -14.60 7.67 -6.30
C GLY A 73 -13.15 7.96 -6.75
N ALA A 74 -12.23 8.21 -5.82
CA ALA A 74 -10.82 8.44 -6.16
C ALA A 74 -10.16 7.16 -6.69
N GLN A 75 -9.16 7.33 -7.55
CA GLN A 75 -8.34 6.20 -8.02
C GLN A 75 -7.48 5.65 -6.88
N ALA A 76 -7.35 4.32 -6.86
CA ALA A 76 -6.49 3.61 -5.93
C ALA A 76 -5.39 2.87 -6.67
N GLU A 77 -4.20 2.82 -6.09
CA GLU A 77 -3.08 2.09 -6.65
C GLU A 77 -2.23 1.40 -5.57
N GLN A 78 -1.70 0.24 -5.92
CA GLN A 78 -0.66 -0.41 -5.14
C GLN A 78 0.66 0.33 -5.40
N TYR A 79 1.12 1.09 -4.42
CA TYR A 79 2.24 2.03 -4.58
C TYR A 79 3.61 1.40 -4.36
N GLY A 80 3.69 0.35 -3.56
CA GLY A 80 4.92 -0.22 -3.02
C GLY A 80 5.96 -0.70 -4.02
N ARG A 81 5.59 -0.89 -5.29
CA ARG A 81 6.52 -1.36 -6.34
C ARG A 81 7.05 -0.26 -7.24
N ALA A 82 6.58 0.96 -7.11
CA ALA A 82 6.93 2.04 -8.01
C ALA A 82 8.09 2.89 -7.47
N SER A 83 9.30 2.33 -7.53
CA SER A 83 10.52 3.03 -7.14
C SER A 83 10.74 4.37 -7.88
N THR A 84 10.13 4.52 -9.06
CA THR A 84 10.20 5.75 -9.86
C THR A 84 9.39 6.92 -9.29
N LYS A 85 8.48 6.64 -8.34
CA LYS A 85 7.61 7.67 -7.73
C LYS A 85 8.23 8.33 -6.49
N LEU A 86 9.36 7.81 -6.00
CA LEU A 86 10.06 8.41 -4.88
C LEU A 86 10.85 9.64 -5.34
N THR A 87 10.80 10.70 -4.54
CA THR A 87 11.50 11.95 -4.86
C THR A 87 13.01 11.79 -4.68
N LYS A 88 13.80 12.58 -5.42
CA LYS A 88 15.25 12.65 -5.23
C LYS A 88 15.64 13.00 -3.79
N PHE A 89 14.77 13.70 -3.09
CA PHE A 89 14.96 14.06 -1.69
C PHE A 89 15.13 12.81 -0.81
N TRP A 90 14.31 11.78 -1.02
CA TRP A 90 14.38 10.54 -0.27
C TRP A 90 15.74 9.85 -0.39
N THR A 91 16.24 9.77 -1.60
CA THR A 91 17.53 9.12 -1.88
C THR A 91 18.73 9.98 -1.51
N SER A 92 18.59 11.31 -1.48
CA SER A 92 19.67 12.21 -1.08
C SER A 92 20.15 12.00 0.36
N TYR A 93 19.28 11.43 1.22
CA TYR A 93 19.62 11.04 2.59
C TYR A 93 20.01 9.55 2.72
N GLY A 94 20.33 8.90 1.62
CA GLY A 94 20.77 7.49 1.59
C GLY A 94 19.67 6.47 1.76
N ALA A 95 18.39 6.88 1.76
CA ALA A 95 17.27 5.94 1.86
C ALA A 95 17.03 5.21 0.54
N SER A 96 16.61 3.94 0.65
CA SER A 96 16.40 3.09 -0.51
C SER A 96 15.14 3.46 -1.30
N ASN A 97 15.23 3.45 -2.62
CA ASN A 97 14.07 3.53 -3.52
C ASN A 97 13.26 2.23 -3.59
N LYS A 98 13.81 1.13 -3.10
CA LYS A 98 13.21 -0.21 -3.30
C LYS A 98 12.08 -0.52 -2.32
N THR A 99 12.02 0.22 -1.22
CA THR A 99 11.06 -0.03 -0.14
C THR A 99 10.38 1.26 0.30
N PRO A 100 9.48 1.82 -0.52
CA PRO A 100 8.68 2.96 -0.09
C PRO A 100 7.81 2.56 1.10
N LYS A 101 7.62 3.49 2.04
CA LYS A 101 6.78 3.26 3.22
C LYS A 101 5.28 3.39 2.95
N THR A 102 4.92 3.74 1.74
CA THR A 102 3.53 3.79 1.28
C THR A 102 3.23 2.50 0.54
N ASP A 103 2.25 1.77 0.99
CA ASP A 103 1.82 0.51 0.37
C ASP A 103 0.70 0.77 -0.64
N ILE A 104 -0.25 1.64 -0.29
CA ILE A 104 -1.43 1.97 -1.10
C ILE A 104 -1.57 3.49 -1.17
N LEU A 105 -1.89 3.99 -2.36
CA LEU A 105 -2.26 5.38 -2.61
C LEU A 105 -3.71 5.43 -3.08
N ILE A 106 -4.56 6.22 -2.40
CA ILE A 106 -5.93 6.48 -2.82
C ILE A 106 -6.12 7.99 -2.94
N GLY A 107 -6.36 8.46 -4.16
CA GLY A 107 -6.35 9.88 -4.44
C GLY A 107 -5.02 10.52 -4.05
N ASN A 108 -5.04 11.40 -3.08
CA ASN A 108 -3.86 12.07 -2.54
C ASN A 108 -3.39 11.53 -1.18
N LYS A 109 -4.07 10.53 -0.62
CA LYS A 109 -3.75 9.97 0.69
C LYS A 109 -2.97 8.65 0.57
N ARG A 110 -2.00 8.50 1.45
CA ARG A 110 -1.09 7.36 1.51
C ARG A 110 -1.41 6.49 2.70
N PHE A 111 -1.49 5.19 2.47
CA PHE A 111 -1.78 4.20 3.49
C PHE A 111 -0.66 3.18 3.58
N SER A 112 -0.33 2.76 4.79
CA SER A 112 0.59 1.67 5.05
C SER A 112 -0.16 0.53 5.74
N LEU A 113 -0.06 -0.67 5.16
CA LEU A 113 -0.69 -1.86 5.70
C LEU A 113 0.23 -2.52 6.73
N LYS A 114 -0.31 -2.81 7.89
CA LYS A 114 0.37 -3.59 8.94
C LYS A 114 -0.44 -4.83 9.24
N ILE A 115 0.21 -5.99 9.13
CA ILE A 115 -0.41 -7.28 9.39
C ILE A 115 0.13 -7.82 10.70
N GLY A 116 -0.76 -8.15 11.63
CA GLY A 116 -0.41 -8.65 12.95
C GLY A 116 0.27 -7.60 13.83
N MET A 117 1.24 -8.02 14.63
CA MET A 117 1.96 -7.16 15.57
C MET A 117 3.18 -6.47 14.93
N ALA A 118 3.03 -5.98 13.69
CA ALA A 118 4.11 -5.27 13.02
C ALA A 118 4.43 -3.94 13.73
N GLN A 119 5.71 -3.61 13.81
CA GLN A 119 6.15 -2.34 14.36
C GLN A 119 5.78 -1.18 13.43
N LEU A 120 5.23 -0.11 13.99
CA LEU A 120 4.87 1.10 13.25
C LEU A 120 6.09 1.85 12.70
N MET A 121 7.24 1.65 13.33
CA MET A 121 8.52 2.24 12.92
C MET A 121 9.49 1.14 12.57
N SER A 122 9.43 0.66 11.34
CA SER A 122 10.46 -0.20 10.77
C SER A 122 11.20 0.59 9.70
N GLY A 123 12.47 0.77 9.87
CA GLY A 123 13.31 1.43 8.89
C GLY A 123 14.69 1.66 9.46
N GLY A 124 15.69 1.61 8.61
CA GLY A 124 17.05 1.94 8.99
C GLY A 124 17.20 3.43 9.37
N LYS A 125 18.35 3.79 9.87
CA LYS A 125 18.69 5.17 10.22
C LYS A 125 18.45 6.14 9.06
N ALA A 126 18.81 5.74 7.84
CA ALA A 126 18.67 6.57 6.64
C ALA A 126 17.19 6.87 6.31
N GLU A 127 16.31 5.87 6.43
CA GLU A 127 14.87 6.04 6.20
C GLU A 127 14.22 6.93 7.25
N SER A 128 14.60 6.78 8.51
CA SER A 128 14.11 7.62 9.61
C SER A 128 14.57 9.07 9.43
N THR A 129 15.82 9.27 9.04
CA THR A 129 16.37 10.60 8.73
C THR A 129 15.64 11.24 7.56
N ALA A 130 15.47 10.53 6.45
CA ALA A 130 14.76 11.03 5.28
C ALA A 130 13.30 11.39 5.60
N THR A 131 12.62 10.59 6.42
CA THR A 131 11.25 10.86 6.87
C THR A 131 11.18 12.14 7.71
N PHE A 132 12.11 12.32 8.62
CA PHE A 132 12.19 13.52 9.47
C PHE A 132 12.41 14.79 8.65
N TYR A 133 13.39 14.79 7.76
CA TYR A 133 13.65 15.94 6.89
C TYR A 133 12.52 16.22 5.90
N ALA A 134 11.86 15.20 5.39
CA ALA A 134 10.68 15.37 4.55
C ALA A 134 9.52 16.05 5.30
N ALA A 135 9.32 15.66 6.56
CA ALA A 135 8.30 16.28 7.42
C ALA A 135 8.64 17.76 7.71
N LEU A 136 9.89 18.06 8.05
CA LEU A 136 10.34 19.43 8.29
C LEU A 136 10.18 20.32 7.06
N LYS A 137 10.56 19.83 5.88
CA LYS A 137 10.38 20.56 4.62
C LYS A 137 8.90 20.85 4.35
N LYS A 138 8.01 19.92 4.67
CA LYS A 138 6.57 20.09 4.46
C LYS A 138 5.99 21.20 5.32
N VAL A 139 6.51 21.42 6.53
CA VAL A 139 6.09 22.50 7.43
C VAL A 139 6.90 23.80 7.26
N ASN A 140 7.66 23.94 6.17
CA ASN A 140 8.46 25.11 5.81
C ASN A 140 9.47 25.54 6.89
N GLN A 141 10.00 24.62 7.64
CA GLN A 141 11.09 24.91 8.57
C GLN A 141 12.43 24.77 7.85
N SER A 142 13.26 25.80 7.92
CA SER A 142 14.66 25.71 7.48
C SER A 142 15.45 24.87 8.46
N ILE A 143 16.18 23.91 7.91
CA ILE A 143 17.13 23.10 8.69
C ILE A 143 18.49 23.75 8.43
N THR A 144 19.04 24.33 9.46
CA THR A 144 20.47 24.67 9.51
C THR A 144 21.21 23.46 10.05
N GLU A 145 22.17 22.96 9.29
CA GLU A 145 23.10 21.94 9.74
C GLU A 145 23.94 22.45 10.91
#